data_add3f8625726a2e56be5792c47ac5ffc
#
_entry.id   add3f8625726a2e56be5792c47ac5ffc
#
_cell.length_a   1.000
_cell.length_b   1.000
_cell.length_c   1.000
_cell.angle_alpha   90.00
_cell.angle_beta   90.00
_cell.angle_gamma   90.00
#
_symmetry.space_group_name_H-M   'P 1'
#
loop_
_entity.id
_entity.type
_entity.pdbx_description
1 polymer ?
#
loop_
_entity_poly.entity_id
_entity_poly.type
_entity_poly.pdbx_seq_one_letter_code
_entity_poly.pdbx_strand_id
1 'polypeptide(L)'
;MPVRRTTRGETHPMTAREQLADARLYLCTDARKRQGDLPEFLDAVLAAGVDVVQLREKGMEAAEELDHLAVFADACRRHGKLLAVNDRADVAHAAGAGVLHLGQGDLPVPAARAILGDGPLIGRSTHAEAEVDAALAEPGVDYFCTGPCWPTPTKPGRHAPGLSLVRHAAARRPARPWFAIGGIDASNLDEVLEAGARRIVVVRAITEAEDPAAATESLAKRVRAADV
;
A
#
# COMPACT_ATOMS: atom_id res chain seq x y z
N MET A 1 38.51 -17.29 -35.62
CA MET A 1 37.09 -17.34 -35.22
C MET A 1 36.92 -16.43 -34.01
N PRO A 2 36.10 -15.32 -34.06
CA PRO A 2 35.90 -14.48 -32.90
C PRO A 2 34.85 -15.10 -31.98
N VAL A 3 35.21 -15.25 -30.70
CA VAL A 3 34.34 -15.71 -29.62
C VAL A 3 33.29 -14.62 -29.39
N ARG A 4 32.00 -14.93 -29.57
CA ARG A 4 30.86 -14.08 -29.18
C ARG A 4 30.82 -13.97 -27.67
N ARG A 5 31.13 -12.77 -27.14
CA ARG A 5 30.81 -12.42 -25.74
C ARG A 5 29.29 -12.33 -25.63
N THR A 6 28.67 -13.25 -24.91
CA THR A 6 27.32 -13.13 -24.40
C THR A 6 27.29 -12.00 -23.36
N THR A 7 26.70 -10.87 -23.70
CA THR A 7 26.37 -9.81 -22.76
C THR A 7 25.36 -10.39 -21.76
N ARG A 8 25.76 -10.48 -20.49
CA ARG A 8 24.81 -10.70 -19.39
C ARG A 8 23.80 -9.57 -19.45
N GLY A 9 22.50 -9.92 -19.57
CA GLY A 9 21.43 -8.94 -19.53
C GLY A 9 21.53 -8.13 -18.22
N GLU A 10 21.74 -6.82 -18.35
CA GLU A 10 21.60 -5.89 -17.25
C GLU A 10 20.13 -5.90 -16.83
N THR A 11 19.84 -6.48 -15.67
CA THR A 11 18.52 -6.37 -15.05
C THR A 11 18.36 -4.92 -14.60
N HIS A 12 17.60 -4.13 -15.37
CA HIS A 12 17.21 -2.79 -14.95
C HIS A 12 16.38 -2.92 -13.66
N PRO A 13 16.61 -2.07 -12.65
CA PRO A 13 15.77 -2.06 -11.47
C PRO A 13 14.32 -1.76 -11.88
N MET A 14 13.37 -2.49 -11.30
CA MET A 14 11.94 -2.28 -11.56
C MET A 14 11.54 -0.85 -11.20
N THR A 15 10.75 -0.24 -12.05
CA THR A 15 10.12 1.06 -11.78
C THR A 15 9.07 0.93 -10.65
N ALA A 16 8.74 2.03 -9.96
CA ALA A 16 7.70 2.02 -8.94
C ALA A 16 6.35 1.51 -9.49
N ARG A 17 6.05 1.77 -10.77
CA ARG A 17 4.82 1.30 -11.45
C ARG A 17 4.81 -0.21 -11.64
N GLU A 18 5.93 -0.80 -12.02
CA GLU A 18 6.08 -2.26 -12.15
C GLU A 18 6.00 -2.94 -10.78
N GLN A 19 6.67 -2.36 -9.77
CA GLN A 19 6.58 -2.86 -8.39
C GLN A 19 5.14 -2.83 -7.86
N LEU A 20 4.38 -1.75 -8.12
CA LEU A 20 2.98 -1.66 -7.72
C LEU A 20 2.08 -2.66 -8.48
N ALA A 21 2.35 -2.91 -9.75
CA ALA A 21 1.60 -3.91 -10.54
C ALA A 21 1.75 -5.32 -9.95
N ASP A 22 2.94 -5.64 -9.43
CA ASP A 22 3.24 -6.93 -8.80
C ASP A 22 2.86 -6.99 -7.31
N ALA A 23 2.63 -5.83 -6.67
CA ALA A 23 2.33 -5.76 -5.24
C ALA A 23 1.01 -6.50 -4.90
N ARG A 24 1.03 -7.26 -3.79
CA ARG A 24 -0.13 -7.99 -3.25
C ARG A 24 -0.46 -7.62 -1.83
N LEU A 25 0.55 -7.35 -1.03
CA LEU A 25 0.41 -7.04 0.39
C LEU A 25 0.94 -5.64 0.70
N TYR A 26 0.04 -4.79 1.16
CA TYR A 26 0.32 -3.41 1.55
C TYR A 26 0.10 -3.27 3.06
N LEU A 27 1.08 -2.78 3.79
CA LEU A 27 1.01 -2.55 5.24
C LEU A 27 0.88 -1.05 5.53
N CYS A 28 -0.11 -0.66 6.33
CA CYS A 28 -0.11 0.64 7.01
C CYS A 28 0.28 0.43 8.47
N THR A 29 1.19 1.24 8.98
CA THR A 29 1.64 1.21 10.38
C THR A 29 1.85 2.62 10.92
N ASP A 30 1.84 2.76 12.22
CA ASP A 30 2.34 3.95 12.92
C ASP A 30 3.88 3.93 13.00
N ALA A 31 4.47 4.95 13.64
CA ALA A 31 5.92 5.03 13.86
C ALA A 31 6.42 4.12 14.99
N ARG A 32 5.56 3.26 15.57
CA ARG A 32 5.89 2.31 16.65
C ARG A 32 6.64 2.93 17.84
N LYS A 33 6.30 4.18 18.15
CA LYS A 33 6.97 4.94 19.22
C LYS A 33 6.88 4.27 20.59
N ARG A 34 5.77 3.55 20.85
CA ARG A 34 5.58 2.83 22.13
C ARG A 34 6.42 1.58 22.21
N GLN A 35 6.62 0.90 21.09
CA GLN A 35 7.40 -0.35 21.00
C GLN A 35 8.91 -0.04 20.91
N GLY A 36 9.27 1.06 20.22
CA GLY A 36 10.66 1.47 20.02
C GLY A 36 11.45 0.55 19.10
N ASP A 37 10.78 -0.24 18.25
CA ASP A 37 11.34 -1.32 17.43
C ASP A 37 11.14 -1.07 15.94
N LEU A 38 10.92 0.17 15.52
CA LEU A 38 10.56 0.49 14.13
C LEU A 38 11.51 -0.08 13.07
N PRO A 39 12.86 0.05 13.20
CA PRO A 39 13.78 -0.50 12.20
C PRO A 39 13.69 -2.02 12.08
N GLU A 40 13.69 -2.73 13.19
CA GLU A 40 13.63 -4.20 13.26
C GLU A 40 12.29 -4.72 12.73
N PHE A 41 11.19 -4.05 13.10
CA PHE A 41 9.85 -4.37 12.61
C PHE A 41 9.76 -4.22 11.09
N LEU A 42 10.25 -3.09 10.53
CA LEU A 42 10.23 -2.86 9.09
C LEU A 42 11.05 -3.92 8.34
N ASP A 43 12.26 -4.23 8.82
CA ASP A 43 13.09 -5.27 8.21
C ASP A 43 12.40 -6.64 8.23
N ALA A 44 11.77 -7.00 9.35
CA ALA A 44 11.09 -8.28 9.50
C ALA A 44 9.89 -8.40 8.52
N VAL A 45 9.01 -7.39 8.47
CA VAL A 45 7.80 -7.48 7.64
C VAL A 45 8.09 -7.31 6.13
N LEU A 46 9.09 -6.50 5.76
CA LEU A 46 9.49 -6.34 4.37
C LEU A 46 10.17 -7.61 3.82
N ALA A 47 11.02 -8.24 4.63
CA ALA A 47 11.61 -9.54 4.30
C ALA A 47 10.56 -10.65 4.18
N ALA A 48 9.54 -10.65 5.05
CA ALA A 48 8.45 -11.63 5.07
C ALA A 48 7.42 -11.46 3.95
N GLY A 49 7.45 -10.35 3.19
CA GLY A 49 6.66 -10.25 1.97
C GLY A 49 5.70 -9.07 1.85
N VAL A 50 5.81 -8.03 2.68
CA VAL A 50 5.17 -6.74 2.42
C VAL A 50 5.78 -6.13 1.16
N ASP A 51 4.94 -5.64 0.25
CA ASP A 51 5.35 -5.03 -1.02
C ASP A 51 5.33 -3.50 -0.97
N VAL A 52 4.39 -2.94 -0.21
CA VAL A 52 4.24 -1.50 0.03
C VAL A 52 4.07 -1.27 1.52
N VAL A 53 4.84 -0.36 2.10
CA VAL A 53 4.64 0.05 3.50
C VAL A 53 4.35 1.55 3.59
N GLN A 54 3.37 1.92 4.42
CA GLN A 54 2.93 3.29 4.62
C GLN A 54 3.07 3.68 6.09
N LEU A 55 3.76 4.81 6.34
CA LEU A 55 3.63 5.50 7.62
C LEU A 55 2.29 6.21 7.67
N ARG A 56 1.47 5.88 8.67
CA ARG A 56 0.17 6.50 8.90
C ARG A 56 -0.02 6.81 10.38
N GLU A 57 0.46 7.96 10.81
CA GLU A 57 0.25 8.50 12.15
C GLU A 57 -0.27 9.93 12.05
N LYS A 58 -1.50 10.17 12.52
CA LYS A 58 -2.12 11.49 12.43
C LYS A 58 -1.64 12.39 13.55
N GLY A 59 -1.49 13.69 13.24
CA GLY A 59 -1.09 14.69 14.22
C GLY A 59 0.41 14.78 14.46
N MET A 60 1.22 14.13 13.63
CA MET A 60 2.67 14.27 13.65
C MET A 60 3.08 15.57 12.95
N GLU A 61 4.02 16.30 13.53
CA GLU A 61 4.64 17.45 12.87
C GLU A 61 5.50 16.99 11.67
N ALA A 62 5.59 17.82 10.63
CA ALA A 62 6.27 17.44 9.39
C ALA A 62 7.73 17.02 9.59
N ALA A 63 8.47 17.70 10.47
CA ALA A 63 9.88 17.36 10.76
C ALA A 63 9.99 15.96 11.39
N GLU A 64 9.16 15.66 12.37
CA GLU A 64 9.11 14.35 13.04
C GLU A 64 8.67 13.25 12.05
N GLU A 65 7.68 13.53 11.19
CA GLU A 65 7.23 12.60 10.16
C GLU A 65 8.35 12.27 9.18
N LEU A 66 9.15 13.26 8.76
CA LEU A 66 10.30 13.07 7.88
C LEU A 66 11.41 12.24 8.54
N ASP A 67 11.69 12.43 9.84
CA ASP A 67 12.66 11.62 10.56
C ASP A 67 12.25 10.13 10.56
N HIS A 68 10.99 9.83 10.84
CA HIS A 68 10.49 8.45 10.75
C HIS A 68 10.49 7.92 9.31
N LEU A 69 10.08 8.74 8.34
CA LEU A 69 10.08 8.35 6.93
C LEU A 69 11.48 8.04 6.40
N ALA A 70 12.53 8.66 6.96
CA ALA A 70 13.91 8.30 6.61
C ALA A 70 14.22 6.85 7.00
N VAL A 71 13.71 6.34 8.13
CA VAL A 71 13.85 4.94 8.55
C VAL A 71 13.09 4.00 7.60
N PHE A 72 11.86 4.37 7.25
CA PHE A 72 11.06 3.62 6.26
C PHE A 72 11.74 3.58 4.90
N ALA A 73 12.25 4.71 4.40
CA ALA A 73 12.92 4.80 3.11
C ALA A 73 14.18 3.93 3.06
N ASP A 74 14.96 3.91 4.14
CA ASP A 74 16.14 3.06 4.23
C ASP A 74 15.77 1.57 4.19
N ALA A 75 14.78 1.13 4.98
CA ALA A 75 14.29 -0.23 4.97
C ALA A 75 13.72 -0.61 3.58
N CYS A 76 12.86 0.23 2.98
CA CYS A 76 12.31 -0.03 1.65
C CYS A 76 13.41 -0.17 0.59
N ARG A 77 14.44 0.67 0.63
CA ARG A 77 15.58 0.60 -0.30
C ARG A 77 16.36 -0.72 -0.14
N ARG A 78 16.63 -1.16 1.09
CA ARG A 78 17.33 -2.44 1.36
C ARG A 78 16.56 -3.63 0.83
N HIS A 79 15.23 -3.62 0.94
CA HIS A 79 14.36 -4.72 0.54
C HIS A 79 13.78 -4.59 -0.87
N GLY A 80 14.06 -3.49 -1.60
CA GLY A 80 13.51 -3.25 -2.93
C GLY A 80 11.98 -3.10 -2.91
N LYS A 81 11.42 -2.42 -1.90
CA LYS A 81 9.98 -2.26 -1.67
C LYS A 81 9.55 -0.81 -1.77
N LEU A 82 8.24 -0.57 -1.91
CA LEU A 82 7.67 0.77 -2.07
C LEU A 82 7.40 1.44 -0.72
N LEU A 83 7.88 2.67 -0.58
CA LEU A 83 7.48 3.59 0.48
C LEU A 83 6.27 4.40 0.06
N ALA A 84 5.22 4.39 0.88
CA ALA A 84 4.04 5.23 0.72
C ALA A 84 3.91 6.25 1.87
N VAL A 85 3.54 7.48 1.53
CA VAL A 85 3.21 8.55 2.48
C VAL A 85 1.70 8.78 2.48
N ASN A 86 1.14 9.04 3.66
CA ASN A 86 -0.29 9.26 3.85
C ASN A 86 -0.64 10.75 3.76
N ASP A 87 -1.66 11.12 2.99
CA ASP A 87 -2.34 12.43 2.91
C ASP A 87 -1.46 13.61 2.42
N ARG A 88 -0.17 13.69 2.77
CA ARG A 88 0.70 14.86 2.64
C ARG A 88 1.61 14.79 1.41
N ALA A 89 1.23 15.49 0.32
CA ALA A 89 2.04 15.54 -0.92
C ALA A 89 3.40 16.26 -0.73
N ASP A 90 3.44 17.28 0.11
CA ASP A 90 4.66 17.99 0.47
C ASP A 90 5.66 17.11 1.23
N VAL A 91 5.17 16.33 2.20
CA VAL A 91 5.97 15.34 2.94
C VAL A 91 6.43 14.20 2.02
N ALA A 92 5.55 13.71 1.14
CA ALA A 92 5.91 12.68 0.16
C ALA A 92 7.04 13.16 -0.78
N HIS A 93 6.96 14.43 -1.22
CA HIS A 93 8.00 15.06 -2.03
C HIS A 93 9.33 15.15 -1.27
N ALA A 94 9.29 15.67 -0.04
CA ALA A 94 10.48 15.86 0.79
C ALA A 94 11.15 14.53 1.17
N ALA A 95 10.36 13.49 1.42
CA ALA A 95 10.84 12.13 1.74
C ALA A 95 11.32 11.35 0.51
N GLY A 96 11.10 11.84 -0.71
CA GLY A 96 11.38 11.09 -1.95
C GLY A 96 10.56 9.81 -2.07
N ALA A 97 9.34 9.79 -1.52
CA ALA A 97 8.50 8.60 -1.52
C ALA A 97 8.01 8.25 -2.92
N GLY A 98 8.03 6.96 -3.26
CA GLY A 98 7.53 6.45 -4.53
C GLY A 98 6.01 6.42 -4.64
N VAL A 99 5.29 6.55 -3.52
CA VAL A 99 3.82 6.47 -3.45
C VAL A 99 3.26 7.53 -2.50
N LEU A 100 2.19 8.20 -2.93
CA LEU A 100 1.32 9.03 -2.09
C LEU A 100 -0.07 8.39 -2.05
N HIS A 101 -0.68 8.26 -0.87
CA HIS A 101 -2.05 7.80 -0.71
C HIS A 101 -2.97 8.90 -0.17
N LEU A 102 -4.02 9.22 -0.91
CA LEU A 102 -4.98 10.30 -0.61
C LEU A 102 -6.36 9.75 -0.26
N GLY A 103 -6.95 10.27 0.81
CA GLY A 103 -8.36 10.09 1.13
C GLY A 103 -9.26 11.07 0.37
N GLN A 104 -10.58 10.96 0.54
CA GLN A 104 -11.57 11.78 -0.17
C GLN A 104 -11.54 13.26 0.23
N GLY A 105 -11.12 13.56 1.46
CA GLY A 105 -11.01 14.93 1.98
C GLY A 105 -9.62 15.55 1.91
N ASP A 106 -8.65 14.82 1.34
CA ASP A 106 -7.28 15.30 1.23
C ASP A 106 -7.07 16.12 -0.06
N LEU A 107 -5.82 16.46 -0.35
CA LEU A 107 -5.47 17.27 -1.51
C LEU A 107 -6.01 16.65 -2.81
N PRO A 108 -6.68 17.42 -3.70
CA PRO A 108 -7.09 16.90 -5.00
C PRO A 108 -5.91 16.37 -5.82
N VAL A 109 -6.13 15.30 -6.59
CA VAL A 109 -5.08 14.64 -7.38
C VAL A 109 -4.31 15.61 -8.31
N PRO A 110 -4.97 16.55 -9.05
CA PRO A 110 -4.23 17.50 -9.86
C PRO A 110 -3.29 18.40 -9.05
N ALA A 111 -3.68 18.81 -7.84
CA ALA A 111 -2.83 19.61 -6.96
C ALA A 111 -1.66 18.79 -6.39
N ALA A 112 -1.89 17.53 -6.03
CA ALA A 112 -0.84 16.62 -5.61
C ALA A 112 0.16 16.36 -6.75
N ARG A 113 -0.31 16.20 -8.00
CA ARG A 113 0.55 16.09 -9.18
C ARG A 113 1.39 17.32 -9.45
N ALA A 114 0.83 18.51 -9.21
CA ALA A 114 1.58 19.77 -9.35
C ALA A 114 2.79 19.83 -8.39
N ILE A 115 2.71 19.18 -7.22
CA ILE A 115 3.81 19.10 -6.25
C ILE A 115 4.78 17.97 -6.60
N LEU A 116 4.25 16.78 -6.94
CA LEU A 116 5.03 15.55 -7.08
C LEU A 116 5.57 15.31 -8.50
N GLY A 117 4.95 15.92 -9.52
CA GLY A 117 5.20 15.55 -10.92
C GLY A 117 4.62 14.17 -11.25
N ASP A 118 5.14 13.54 -12.31
CA ASP A 118 4.63 12.27 -12.86
C ASP A 118 5.32 11.01 -12.30
N GLY A 119 6.42 11.17 -11.56
CA GLY A 119 7.23 10.06 -11.07
C GLY A 119 6.56 9.24 -9.97
N PRO A 120 6.18 9.83 -8.83
CA PRO A 120 5.50 9.12 -7.75
C PRO A 120 4.10 8.67 -8.13
N LEU A 121 3.68 7.51 -7.60
CA LEU A 121 2.35 6.95 -7.80
C LEU A 121 1.35 7.57 -6.82
N ILE A 122 0.13 7.87 -7.28
CA ILE A 122 -0.94 8.40 -6.43
C ILE A 122 -2.07 7.37 -6.31
N GLY A 123 -2.39 7.03 -5.05
CA GLY A 123 -3.52 6.19 -4.69
C GLY A 123 -4.69 6.97 -4.10
N ARG A 124 -5.91 6.44 -4.26
CA ARG A 124 -7.16 7.00 -3.71
C ARG A 124 -7.87 6.01 -2.81
N SER A 125 -8.32 6.46 -1.64
CA SER A 125 -9.29 5.70 -0.82
C SER A 125 -10.69 5.79 -1.45
N THR A 126 -11.44 4.69 -1.49
CA THR A 126 -12.84 4.66 -1.92
C THR A 126 -13.70 3.90 -0.92
N HIS A 127 -14.93 4.40 -0.64
CA HIS A 127 -15.82 3.91 0.40
C HIS A 127 -17.27 3.72 -0.09
N ALA A 128 -17.53 4.04 -1.37
CA ALA A 128 -18.80 3.89 -2.05
C ALA A 128 -18.55 3.52 -3.52
N GLU A 129 -19.55 2.92 -4.17
CA GLU A 129 -19.45 2.52 -5.59
C GLU A 129 -19.13 3.70 -6.49
N ALA A 130 -19.78 4.85 -6.27
CA ALA A 130 -19.51 6.08 -7.03
C ALA A 130 -18.07 6.57 -6.87
N GLU A 131 -17.45 6.38 -5.69
CA GLU A 131 -16.05 6.74 -5.46
C GLU A 131 -15.09 5.76 -6.18
N VAL A 132 -15.44 4.47 -6.26
CA VAL A 132 -14.69 3.49 -7.06
C VAL A 132 -14.74 3.88 -8.53
N ASP A 133 -15.93 4.16 -9.06
CA ASP A 133 -16.11 4.55 -10.46
C ASP A 133 -15.39 5.87 -10.77
N ALA A 134 -15.42 6.84 -9.86
CA ALA A 134 -14.65 8.09 -9.96
C ALA A 134 -13.14 7.84 -9.97
N ALA A 135 -12.61 7.02 -9.05
CA ALA A 135 -11.18 6.70 -9.00
C ALA A 135 -10.69 5.96 -10.25
N LEU A 136 -11.56 5.18 -10.91
CA LEU A 136 -11.26 4.52 -12.18
C LEU A 136 -11.17 5.52 -13.35
N ALA A 137 -11.95 6.57 -13.31
CA ALA A 137 -12.01 7.59 -14.37
C ALA A 137 -11.01 8.75 -14.14
N GLU A 138 -10.60 9.01 -12.89
CA GLU A 138 -9.80 10.19 -12.51
C GLU A 138 -8.38 10.12 -13.12
N PRO A 139 -7.98 11.11 -13.96
CA PRO A 139 -6.62 11.18 -14.46
C PRO A 139 -5.61 11.40 -13.32
N GLY A 140 -4.44 10.76 -13.42
CA GLY A 140 -3.38 10.91 -12.43
C GLY A 140 -3.50 9.99 -11.21
N VAL A 141 -4.59 9.24 -11.07
CA VAL A 141 -4.71 8.13 -10.10
C VAL A 141 -4.04 6.89 -10.67
N ASP A 142 -3.11 6.28 -9.94
CA ASP A 142 -2.40 5.07 -10.36
C ASP A 142 -3.00 3.81 -9.76
N TYR A 143 -3.58 3.90 -8.55
CA TYR A 143 -4.26 2.80 -7.88
C TYR A 143 -5.34 3.30 -6.93
N PHE A 144 -6.18 2.43 -6.41
CA PHE A 144 -7.14 2.77 -5.37
C PHE A 144 -7.27 1.68 -4.31
N CYS A 145 -7.75 2.08 -3.13
CA CYS A 145 -8.10 1.17 -2.05
C CYS A 145 -9.60 1.23 -1.80
N THR A 146 -10.27 0.09 -1.71
CA THR A 146 -11.71 -0.01 -1.50
C THR A 146 -12.05 -0.67 -0.16
N GLY A 147 -12.92 -0.06 0.61
CA GLY A 147 -13.32 -0.53 1.93
C GLY A 147 -13.87 0.60 2.82
N PRO A 148 -14.04 0.36 4.14
CA PRO A 148 -13.59 -0.82 4.86
C PRO A 148 -14.46 -2.07 4.61
N CYS A 149 -13.81 -3.26 4.57
CA CYS A 149 -14.53 -4.52 4.45
C CYS A 149 -15.32 -4.84 5.74
N TRP A 150 -14.74 -4.54 6.90
CA TRP A 150 -15.37 -4.65 8.22
C TRP A 150 -15.15 -3.37 9.03
N PRO A 151 -16.01 -3.13 10.06
CA PRO A 151 -15.77 -2.04 11.00
C PRO A 151 -14.36 -2.14 11.61
N THR A 152 -13.65 -1.03 11.71
CA THR A 152 -12.28 -1.01 12.20
C THR A 152 -12.03 0.21 13.08
N PRO A 153 -11.32 0.08 14.21
CA PRO A 153 -10.96 1.20 15.06
C PRO A 153 -9.95 2.16 14.41
N THR A 154 -9.27 1.76 13.34
CA THR A 154 -8.31 2.62 12.61
C THR A 154 -8.98 3.88 12.03
N LYS A 155 -10.28 3.82 11.71
CA LYS A 155 -11.12 4.96 11.29
C LYS A 155 -12.48 4.87 12.01
N PRO A 156 -12.57 5.29 13.29
CA PRO A 156 -13.79 5.17 14.09
C PRO A 156 -14.98 5.88 13.45
N GLY A 157 -16.21 5.31 13.63
CA GLY A 157 -17.47 5.92 13.19
C GLY A 157 -17.72 5.86 11.68
N ARG A 158 -16.83 5.28 10.89
CA ARG A 158 -17.05 5.10 9.45
C ARG A 158 -17.89 3.85 9.20
N HIS A 159 -18.98 4.02 8.42
CA HIS A 159 -19.76 2.89 7.93
C HIS A 159 -18.87 1.97 7.08
N ALA A 160 -19.00 0.65 7.28
CA ALA A 160 -18.31 -0.34 6.46
C ALA A 160 -19.23 -0.80 5.32
N PRO A 161 -18.92 -0.46 4.06
CA PRO A 161 -19.70 -0.94 2.91
C PRO A 161 -19.55 -2.47 2.72
N GLY A 162 -18.54 -3.06 3.36
CA GLY A 162 -18.36 -4.51 3.35
C GLY A 162 -17.85 -5.08 2.03
N LEU A 163 -18.01 -6.38 1.88
CA LEU A 163 -17.56 -7.11 0.68
C LEU A 163 -18.39 -6.80 -0.58
N SER A 164 -19.56 -6.16 -0.44
CA SER A 164 -20.32 -5.69 -1.62
C SER A 164 -19.52 -4.68 -2.43
N LEU A 165 -18.79 -3.76 -1.77
CA LEU A 165 -17.95 -2.79 -2.46
C LEU A 165 -16.71 -3.46 -3.11
N VAL A 166 -16.18 -4.51 -2.48
CA VAL A 166 -15.09 -5.31 -3.07
C VAL A 166 -15.56 -5.99 -4.35
N ARG A 167 -16.77 -6.60 -4.34
CA ARG A 167 -17.37 -7.23 -5.53
C ARG A 167 -17.65 -6.20 -6.63
N HIS A 168 -18.12 -5.00 -6.27
CA HIS A 168 -18.31 -3.91 -7.23
C HIS A 168 -16.99 -3.54 -7.92
N ALA A 169 -15.92 -3.31 -7.16
CA ALA A 169 -14.61 -3.00 -7.71
C ALA A 169 -14.10 -4.12 -8.62
N ALA A 170 -14.23 -5.39 -8.21
CA ALA A 170 -13.82 -6.56 -9.00
C ALA A 170 -14.61 -6.68 -10.32
N ALA A 171 -15.93 -6.40 -10.29
CA ALA A 171 -16.80 -6.47 -11.47
C ALA A 171 -16.43 -5.44 -12.54
N ARG A 172 -15.81 -4.31 -12.17
CA ARG A 172 -15.28 -3.30 -13.11
C ARG A 172 -14.08 -3.77 -13.91
N ARG A 173 -13.41 -4.87 -13.51
CA ARG A 173 -12.19 -5.40 -14.13
C ARG A 173 -11.15 -4.31 -14.41
N PRO A 174 -10.76 -3.53 -13.39
CA PRO A 174 -9.92 -2.37 -13.62
C PRO A 174 -8.54 -2.76 -14.13
N ALA A 175 -8.03 -1.99 -15.09
CA ALA A 175 -6.63 -2.09 -15.53
C ALA A 175 -5.65 -1.55 -14.47
N ARG A 176 -6.13 -0.66 -13.58
CA ARG A 176 -5.33 -0.12 -12.48
C ARG A 176 -5.27 -1.12 -11.34
N PRO A 177 -4.12 -1.28 -10.65
CA PRO A 177 -4.06 -2.02 -9.40
C PRO A 177 -5.05 -1.46 -8.37
N TRP A 178 -5.68 -2.34 -7.60
CA TRP A 178 -6.54 -1.94 -6.49
C TRP A 178 -6.41 -2.91 -5.33
N PHE A 179 -6.66 -2.42 -4.13
CA PHE A 179 -6.50 -3.17 -2.89
C PHE A 179 -7.79 -3.14 -2.07
N ALA A 180 -8.18 -4.27 -1.53
CA ALA A 180 -9.21 -4.32 -0.48
C ALA A 180 -8.59 -3.93 0.87
N ILE A 181 -9.33 -3.16 1.68
CA ILE A 181 -8.84 -2.65 2.97
C ILE A 181 -9.93 -2.68 4.04
N GLY A 182 -9.50 -2.78 5.30
CA GLY A 182 -10.32 -2.52 6.48
C GLY A 182 -10.83 -3.77 7.16
N GLY A 183 -10.23 -4.08 8.31
CA GLY A 183 -10.59 -5.23 9.14
C GLY A 183 -10.19 -6.58 8.56
N ILE A 184 -9.27 -6.61 7.60
CA ILE A 184 -8.78 -7.84 6.99
C ILE A 184 -7.71 -8.47 7.87
N ASP A 185 -7.83 -9.78 8.11
CA ASP A 185 -6.89 -10.62 8.84
C ASP A 185 -6.90 -12.06 8.31
N ALA A 186 -6.15 -12.95 8.96
CA ALA A 186 -6.03 -14.35 8.52
C ALA A 186 -7.34 -15.14 8.59
N SER A 187 -8.30 -14.73 9.43
CA SER A 187 -9.56 -15.44 9.63
C SER A 187 -10.59 -15.16 8.53
N ASN A 188 -10.51 -13.95 7.90
CA ASN A 188 -11.50 -13.49 6.94
C ASN A 188 -10.92 -13.23 5.52
N LEU A 189 -9.63 -13.49 5.33
CA LEU A 189 -8.96 -13.25 4.04
C LEU A 189 -9.62 -14.01 2.88
N ASP A 190 -10.06 -15.25 3.09
CA ASP A 190 -10.68 -16.08 2.04
C ASP A 190 -11.96 -15.42 1.50
N GLU A 191 -12.80 -14.85 2.37
CA GLU A 191 -13.98 -14.10 1.95
C GLU A 191 -13.66 -12.89 1.06
N VAL A 192 -12.54 -12.21 1.36
CA VAL A 192 -12.04 -11.07 0.55
C VAL A 192 -11.59 -11.54 -0.84
N LEU A 193 -10.88 -12.67 -0.89
CA LEU A 193 -10.43 -13.29 -2.14
C LEU A 193 -11.60 -13.80 -2.98
N GLU A 194 -12.59 -14.45 -2.36
CA GLU A 194 -13.84 -14.89 -2.99
C GLU A 194 -14.68 -13.69 -3.52
N ALA A 195 -14.62 -12.54 -2.84
CA ALA A 195 -15.23 -11.30 -3.33
C ALA A 195 -14.51 -10.70 -4.55
N GLY A 196 -13.37 -11.26 -4.98
CA GLY A 196 -12.63 -10.91 -6.19
C GLY A 196 -11.39 -10.04 -5.96
N ALA A 197 -11.02 -9.71 -4.74
CA ALA A 197 -9.76 -9.03 -4.47
C ALA A 197 -8.56 -9.95 -4.73
N ARG A 198 -7.45 -9.37 -5.19
CA ARG A 198 -6.17 -10.06 -5.39
C ARG A 198 -5.02 -9.30 -4.70
N ARG A 199 -5.35 -8.20 -4.05
CA ARG A 199 -4.43 -7.33 -3.32
C ARG A 199 -5.12 -6.82 -2.06
N ILE A 200 -4.40 -6.76 -0.95
CA ILE A 200 -4.95 -6.33 0.34
C ILE A 200 -4.08 -5.28 1.02
N VAL A 201 -4.72 -4.40 1.78
CA VAL A 201 -4.06 -3.53 2.76
C VAL A 201 -4.45 -4.00 4.15
N VAL A 202 -3.46 -4.19 4.99
CA VAL A 202 -3.64 -4.61 6.38
C VAL A 202 -2.98 -3.62 7.34
N VAL A 203 -3.44 -3.62 8.59
CA VAL A 203 -2.86 -2.85 9.69
C VAL A 203 -2.64 -3.82 10.86
N ARG A 204 -3.62 -3.98 11.74
CA ARG A 204 -3.52 -4.72 13.00
C ARG A 204 -3.20 -6.20 12.83
N ALA A 205 -3.61 -6.82 11.74
CA ALA A 205 -3.29 -8.21 11.45
C ALA A 205 -1.77 -8.49 11.44
N ILE A 206 -0.95 -7.44 11.26
CA ILE A 206 0.52 -7.52 11.31
C ILE A 206 1.05 -6.72 12.51
N THR A 207 0.60 -5.45 12.71
CA THR A 207 1.19 -4.56 13.72
C THR A 207 0.91 -4.99 15.15
N GLU A 208 -0.18 -5.75 15.40
CA GLU A 208 -0.59 -6.28 16.71
C GLU A 208 -0.37 -7.79 16.84
N ALA A 209 0.23 -8.44 15.82
CA ALA A 209 0.56 -9.86 15.89
C ALA A 209 1.69 -10.10 16.91
N GLU A 210 1.66 -11.24 17.59
CA GLU A 210 2.74 -11.69 18.46
C GLU A 210 4.05 -11.88 17.68
N ASP A 211 3.94 -12.42 16.46
CA ASP A 211 5.03 -12.52 15.47
C ASP A 211 4.60 -11.82 14.16
N PRO A 212 4.97 -10.54 13.96
CA PRO A 212 4.64 -9.80 12.76
C PRO A 212 5.20 -10.41 11.47
N ALA A 213 6.38 -11.04 11.52
CA ALA A 213 6.98 -11.67 10.35
C ALA A 213 6.18 -12.92 9.93
N ALA A 214 5.85 -13.82 10.86
CA ALA A 214 5.05 -15.00 10.56
C ALA A 214 3.63 -14.63 10.09
N ALA A 215 2.99 -13.62 10.68
CA ALA A 215 1.69 -13.11 10.25
C ALA A 215 1.78 -12.56 8.81
N THR A 216 2.83 -11.82 8.49
CA THR A 216 3.09 -11.29 7.15
C THR A 216 3.28 -12.40 6.13
N GLU A 217 4.14 -13.38 6.42
CA GLU A 217 4.42 -14.50 5.52
C GLU A 217 3.14 -15.29 5.20
N SER A 218 2.32 -15.58 6.22
CA SER A 218 1.05 -16.27 6.06
C SER A 218 0.09 -15.52 5.14
N LEU A 219 -0.11 -14.21 5.35
CA LEU A 219 -0.97 -13.37 4.51
C LEU A 219 -0.42 -13.24 3.08
N ALA A 220 0.89 -12.98 2.95
CA ALA A 220 1.55 -12.84 1.65
C ALA A 220 1.44 -14.12 0.80
N LYS A 221 1.66 -15.29 1.40
CA LYS A 221 1.53 -16.58 0.74
C LYS A 221 0.11 -16.81 0.23
N ARG A 222 -0.90 -16.57 1.08
CA ARG A 222 -2.32 -16.80 0.73
C ARG A 222 -2.80 -15.86 -0.36
N VAL A 223 -2.49 -14.56 -0.27
CA VAL A 223 -2.94 -13.60 -1.28
C VAL A 223 -2.27 -13.84 -2.64
N ARG A 224 -1.01 -14.29 -2.67
CA ARG A 224 -0.32 -14.64 -3.92
C ARG A 224 -0.83 -15.95 -4.52
N ALA A 225 -1.23 -16.91 -3.71
CA ALA A 225 -1.79 -18.18 -4.19
C ALA A 225 -3.16 -17.98 -4.89
N ALA A 226 -3.87 -16.89 -4.62
CA ALA A 226 -5.16 -16.60 -5.25
C ALA A 226 -5.05 -16.07 -6.71
N ASP A 227 -3.85 -15.80 -7.19
CA ASP A 227 -3.60 -15.33 -8.57
C ASP A 227 -3.48 -16.51 -9.60
N VAL A 228 -3.55 -17.76 -9.13
CA VAL A 228 -3.37 -18.98 -9.96
C VAL A 228 -4.71 -19.54 -10.45
#